data_743484f225fe33eb684de8c2cd1effce
#
_entry.id   743484f225fe33eb684de8c2cd1effce
#
_cell.length_a   1.000
_cell.length_b   1.000
_cell.length_c   1.000
_cell.angle_alpha   90.00
_cell.angle_beta   90.00
_cell.angle_gamma   90.00
#
_symmetry.space_group_name_H-M   'P 1'
#
loop_
_entity.id
_entity.type
_entity.pdbx_description
1 polymer ?
#
loop_
_entity_poly.entity_id
_entity_poly.type
_entity_poly.pdbx_seq_one_letter_code
_entity_poly.pdbx_strand_id
1 'polypeptide(L)'
;MQDKQFMKEMLTDGAHAYKEGRMDRRTFLALCGASGVALSAVMAGDAEAAADHVVMWNWGGQSEECHGSAIGDAFTASTGKGLKFDTSGPLEGKIKEMVDSGNVTADVADADLFNAVSLGPTGHLEPIDYSVVSKDKTLPGYALEYGVSVILYGYAFVYDTEAYGDNPPQNWADFFDTVKFPGMRSLYKWANGSLEASLMADGVAGDALYPLDMDRALAKIKSIKDDSLYWGSGSEAHSMCVNGEVTMGMIWQN
;
A
#
# COMPACT_ATOMS: atom_id res chain seq x y z
N MET A 1 45.18 9.14 -5.21
CA MET A 1 44.18 10.13 -5.71
C MET A 1 43.70 9.78 -7.11
N GLN A 2 44.57 9.39 -8.05
CA GLN A 2 44.22 9.00 -9.42
C GLN A 2 43.22 7.81 -9.48
N ASP A 3 43.38 6.80 -8.63
CA ASP A 3 42.50 5.61 -8.63
C ASP A 3 41.03 5.93 -8.26
N LYS A 4 40.81 6.88 -7.36
CA LYS A 4 39.41 7.25 -6.96
C LYS A 4 38.69 8.04 -8.06
N GLN A 5 39.43 8.86 -8.81
CA GLN A 5 38.88 9.63 -9.91
C GLN A 5 38.51 8.71 -11.10
N PHE A 6 39.41 7.79 -11.45
CA PHE A 6 39.18 6.78 -12.48
C PHE A 6 38.01 5.89 -12.16
N MET A 7 37.89 5.42 -10.91
CA MET A 7 36.75 4.62 -10.45
C MET A 7 35.42 5.38 -10.55
N LYS A 8 35.42 6.67 -10.20
CA LYS A 8 34.22 7.52 -10.30
C LYS A 8 33.78 7.70 -11.75
N GLU A 9 34.74 7.97 -12.66
CA GLU A 9 34.46 8.11 -14.10
C GLU A 9 33.94 6.81 -14.69
N MET A 10 34.53 5.66 -14.36
CA MET A 10 34.09 4.34 -14.81
C MET A 10 32.67 3.99 -14.31
N LEU A 11 32.33 4.35 -13.08
CA LEU A 11 30.99 4.14 -12.53
C LEU A 11 29.96 5.06 -13.17
N THR A 12 30.31 6.32 -13.45
CA THR A 12 29.46 7.27 -14.14
C THR A 12 29.16 6.81 -15.57
N ASP A 13 30.19 6.39 -16.32
CA ASP A 13 30.04 5.87 -17.68
C ASP A 13 29.22 4.56 -17.69
N GLY A 14 29.41 3.69 -16.70
CA GLY A 14 28.64 2.48 -16.49
C GLY A 14 27.15 2.77 -16.24
N ALA A 15 26.85 3.78 -15.42
CA ALA A 15 25.50 4.22 -15.13
C ALA A 15 24.78 4.78 -16.39
N HIS A 16 25.49 5.59 -17.18
CA HIS A 16 24.98 6.07 -18.46
C HIS A 16 24.72 4.94 -19.44
N ALA A 17 25.66 4.00 -19.58
CA ALA A 17 25.51 2.84 -20.45
C ALA A 17 24.34 1.95 -20.06
N TYR A 18 24.09 1.80 -18.75
CA TYR A 18 22.95 1.08 -18.22
C TYR A 18 21.62 1.80 -18.50
N LYS A 19 21.54 3.11 -18.22
CA LYS A 19 20.36 3.96 -18.50
C LYS A 19 19.99 3.96 -20.00
N GLU A 20 20.98 3.91 -20.88
CA GLU A 20 20.77 3.86 -22.34
C GLU A 20 20.56 2.43 -22.89
N GLY A 21 20.44 1.42 -22.04
CA GLY A 21 20.24 0.03 -22.44
C GLY A 21 21.45 -0.62 -23.13
N ARG A 22 22.64 0.02 -23.08
CA ARG A 22 23.90 -0.48 -23.67
C ARG A 22 24.67 -1.42 -22.73
N MET A 23 24.23 -1.52 -21.47
CA MET A 23 24.77 -2.42 -20.45
C MET A 23 23.61 -3.12 -19.73
N ASP A 24 23.71 -4.43 -19.52
CA ASP A 24 22.72 -5.17 -18.74
C ASP A 24 22.91 -4.97 -17.23
N ARG A 25 21.83 -5.19 -16.48
CA ARG A 25 21.78 -5.00 -15.01
C ARG A 25 22.83 -5.80 -14.27
N ARG A 26 23.11 -7.05 -14.70
CA ARG A 26 24.06 -7.94 -14.03
C ARG A 26 25.49 -7.41 -14.17
N THR A 27 25.85 -6.94 -15.35
CA THR A 27 27.14 -6.31 -15.63
C THR A 27 27.32 -5.02 -14.84
N PHE A 28 26.25 -4.20 -14.76
CA PHE A 28 26.27 -2.96 -13.99
C PHE A 28 26.42 -3.21 -12.48
N LEU A 29 25.67 -4.17 -11.92
CA LEU A 29 25.80 -4.58 -10.51
C LEU A 29 27.18 -5.16 -10.18
N ALA A 30 27.77 -5.94 -11.10
CA ALA A 30 29.14 -6.44 -10.93
C ALA A 30 30.16 -5.29 -10.90
N LEU A 31 29.97 -4.25 -11.71
CA LEU A 31 30.81 -3.05 -11.72
C LEU A 31 30.72 -2.29 -10.38
N CYS A 32 29.52 -2.10 -9.83
CA CYS A 32 29.28 -1.48 -8.53
C CYS A 32 29.91 -2.31 -7.40
N GLY A 33 29.68 -3.63 -7.40
CA GLY A 33 30.24 -4.56 -6.40
C GLY A 33 31.77 -4.61 -6.39
N ALA A 34 32.40 -4.58 -7.56
CA ALA A 34 33.87 -4.56 -7.69
C ALA A 34 34.46 -3.26 -7.18
N SER A 35 33.75 -2.15 -7.20
CA SER A 35 34.19 -0.84 -6.73
C SER A 35 33.91 -0.57 -5.25
N GLY A 36 33.18 -1.44 -4.55
CA GLY A 36 32.80 -1.27 -3.15
C GLY A 36 31.85 -0.08 -2.91
N VAL A 37 31.18 0.39 -3.96
CA VAL A 37 30.24 1.53 -3.91
C VAL A 37 28.82 1.00 -3.91
N ALA A 38 27.98 1.47 -2.99
CA ALA A 38 26.58 1.15 -2.97
C ALA A 38 25.90 1.68 -4.25
N LEU A 39 24.99 0.89 -4.83
CA LEU A 39 24.25 1.21 -6.07
C LEU A 39 23.59 2.59 -6.01
N SER A 40 23.04 2.96 -4.85
CA SER A 40 22.46 4.27 -4.58
C SER A 40 23.43 5.44 -4.79
N ALA A 41 24.70 5.26 -4.47
CA ALA A 41 25.72 6.31 -4.64
C ALA A 41 26.14 6.53 -6.11
N VAL A 42 25.99 5.49 -6.97
CA VAL A 42 26.31 5.58 -8.40
C VAL A 42 25.16 6.15 -9.20
N MET A 43 23.91 5.82 -8.83
CA MET A 43 22.72 6.36 -9.47
C MET A 43 22.47 7.83 -9.09
N ALA A 44 23.03 8.29 -7.97
CA ALA A 44 23.04 9.69 -7.55
C ALA A 44 24.09 10.58 -8.25
N GLY A 45 24.79 10.07 -9.28
CA GLY A 45 25.88 10.74 -9.98
C GLY A 45 25.50 11.96 -10.83
N ASP A 46 24.24 12.15 -11.13
CA ASP A 46 23.65 13.45 -11.47
C ASP A 46 22.90 13.90 -10.22
N ALA A 47 23.57 14.54 -9.28
CA ALA A 47 22.91 15.27 -8.22
C ALA A 47 22.14 16.43 -8.86
N GLU A 48 20.99 16.12 -9.42
CA GLU A 48 19.87 17.03 -9.42
C GLU A 48 19.77 17.55 -7.98
N ALA A 49 19.81 18.86 -7.80
CA ALA A 49 19.79 19.50 -6.49
C ALA A 49 18.79 18.76 -5.61
N ALA A 50 19.26 18.17 -4.52
CA ALA A 50 18.49 17.21 -3.69
C ALA A 50 17.06 17.71 -3.60
N ALA A 51 16.10 16.95 -4.13
CA ALA A 51 14.74 17.40 -4.33
C ALA A 51 14.27 18.10 -3.06
N ASP A 52 13.68 19.27 -3.19
CA ASP A 52 13.20 20.10 -2.08
C ASP A 52 11.97 19.48 -1.39
N HIS A 53 11.52 18.31 -1.85
CA HIS A 53 10.40 17.56 -1.33
C HIS A 53 10.59 16.04 -1.49
N VAL A 54 9.82 15.29 -0.71
CA VAL A 54 9.61 13.85 -0.81
C VAL A 54 8.21 13.62 -1.36
N VAL A 55 8.06 12.67 -2.28
CA VAL A 55 6.75 12.26 -2.82
C VAL A 55 6.28 10.99 -2.11
N MET A 56 5.17 11.10 -1.41
CA MET A 56 4.49 9.96 -0.77
C MET A 56 3.29 9.53 -1.62
N TRP A 57 3.31 8.28 -2.04
CA TRP A 57 2.18 7.67 -2.74
C TRP A 57 1.13 7.22 -1.73
N ASN A 58 -0.09 7.75 -1.83
CA ASN A 58 -1.12 7.67 -0.81
C ASN A 58 -2.50 7.34 -1.42
N TRP A 59 -3.48 7.04 -0.56
CA TRP A 59 -4.85 6.68 -0.96
C TRP A 59 -5.79 7.88 -1.13
N GLY A 60 -5.33 9.10 -0.82
CA GLY A 60 -6.11 10.34 -0.90
C GLY A 60 -7.16 10.51 0.20
N GLY A 61 -8.00 11.55 0.05
CA GLY A 61 -9.05 11.87 1.00
C GLY A 61 -8.52 12.18 2.40
N GLN A 62 -9.19 11.70 3.45
CA GLN A 62 -8.78 11.92 4.84
C GLN A 62 -7.37 11.41 5.14
N SER A 63 -6.93 10.33 4.48
CA SER A 63 -5.57 9.81 4.65
C SER A 63 -4.52 10.85 4.24
N GLU A 64 -4.72 11.56 3.14
CA GLU A 64 -3.83 12.65 2.72
C GLU A 64 -3.81 13.79 3.74
N GLU A 65 -4.97 14.25 4.18
CA GLU A 65 -5.10 15.34 5.16
C GLU A 65 -4.43 14.98 6.50
N CYS A 66 -4.67 13.77 7.00
CA CYS A 66 -4.09 13.28 8.24
C CYS A 66 -2.57 13.14 8.15
N HIS A 67 -2.05 12.56 7.07
CA HIS A 67 -0.60 12.44 6.86
C HIS A 67 0.04 13.81 6.66
N GLY A 68 -0.60 14.72 5.95
CA GLY A 68 -0.12 16.09 5.75
C GLY A 68 0.05 16.83 7.09
N SER A 69 -0.96 16.80 7.92
CA SER A 69 -0.95 17.51 9.23
C SER A 69 -0.09 16.80 10.29
N ALA A 70 -0.14 15.46 10.36
CA ALA A 70 0.55 14.71 11.40
C ALA A 70 2.04 14.48 11.10
N ILE A 71 2.40 14.29 9.83
CA ILE A 71 3.76 13.92 9.38
C ILE A 71 4.40 15.05 8.60
N GLY A 72 3.70 15.65 7.63
CA GLY A 72 4.24 16.60 6.68
C GLY A 72 4.81 17.86 7.34
N ASP A 73 4.09 18.45 8.27
CA ASP A 73 4.54 19.66 8.99
C ASP A 73 5.78 19.37 9.86
N ALA A 74 5.76 18.25 10.60
CA ALA A 74 6.88 17.83 11.42
C ALA A 74 8.11 17.46 10.58
N PHE A 75 7.92 16.77 9.45
CA PHE A 75 8.95 16.43 8.49
C PHE A 75 9.60 17.69 7.90
N THR A 76 8.78 18.63 7.44
CA THR A 76 9.25 19.89 6.89
C THR A 76 10.01 20.72 7.94
N ALA A 77 9.52 20.80 9.16
CA ALA A 77 10.20 21.50 10.24
C ALA A 77 11.55 20.88 10.61
N SER A 78 11.69 19.55 10.53
CA SER A 78 12.91 18.83 10.91
C SER A 78 13.95 18.74 9.79
N THR A 79 13.52 18.70 8.52
CA THR A 79 14.41 18.45 7.37
C THR A 79 14.58 19.64 6.43
N GLY A 80 13.68 20.63 6.50
CA GLY A 80 13.58 21.72 5.53
C GLY A 80 13.01 21.28 4.17
N LYS A 81 12.58 20.02 4.01
CA LYS A 81 12.01 19.47 2.78
C LYS A 81 10.51 19.37 2.88
N GLY A 82 9.81 19.62 1.77
CA GLY A 82 8.37 19.43 1.68
C GLY A 82 7.96 17.96 1.58
N LEU A 83 6.70 17.67 1.92
CA LEU A 83 6.04 16.39 1.62
C LEU A 83 4.95 16.66 0.58
N LYS A 84 4.97 15.92 -0.53
CA LYS A 84 3.94 15.94 -1.57
C LYS A 84 3.25 14.59 -1.64
N PHE A 85 1.98 14.58 -2.03
CA PHE A 85 1.21 13.36 -2.18
C PHE A 85 0.87 13.08 -3.64
N ASP A 86 1.07 11.83 -4.06
CA ASP A 86 0.41 11.23 -5.21
C ASP A 86 -0.74 10.37 -4.69
N THR A 87 -1.97 10.75 -4.98
CA THR A 87 -3.17 10.11 -4.43
C THR A 87 -3.78 9.05 -5.35
N SER A 88 -3.02 8.55 -6.31
CA SER A 88 -3.49 7.55 -7.27
C SER A 88 -3.58 6.12 -6.73
N GLY A 89 -3.18 5.90 -5.49
CA GLY A 89 -3.24 4.63 -4.75
C GLY A 89 -2.07 3.68 -5.07
N PRO A 90 -1.26 3.33 -4.05
CA PRO A 90 -0.05 2.52 -4.20
C PRO A 90 -0.35 1.02 -4.32
N LEU A 91 -1.01 0.61 -5.39
CA LEU A 91 -1.27 -0.79 -5.69
C LEU A 91 0.03 -1.55 -6.03
N GLU A 92 0.15 -2.81 -5.59
CA GLU A 92 1.32 -3.66 -5.81
C GLU A 92 1.77 -3.69 -7.28
N GLY A 93 0.83 -3.87 -8.22
CA GLY A 93 1.13 -3.90 -9.65
C GLY A 93 1.69 -2.59 -10.18
N LYS A 94 1.22 -1.47 -9.67
CA LYS A 94 1.73 -0.15 -10.05
C LYS A 94 3.14 0.11 -9.50
N ILE A 95 3.43 -0.35 -8.26
CA ILE A 95 4.77 -0.25 -7.68
C ILE A 95 5.76 -1.05 -8.54
N LYS A 96 5.39 -2.27 -8.93
CA LYS A 96 6.20 -3.09 -9.84
C LYS A 96 6.45 -2.39 -11.17
N GLU A 97 5.40 -1.90 -11.83
CA GLU A 97 5.50 -1.21 -13.12
C GLU A 97 6.42 0.02 -13.03
N MET A 98 6.27 0.83 -11.98
CA MET A 98 7.09 2.01 -11.76
C MET A 98 8.58 1.65 -11.67
N VAL A 99 8.92 0.61 -10.89
CA VAL A 99 10.31 0.17 -10.71
C VAL A 99 10.86 -0.53 -11.96
N ASP A 100 10.08 -1.43 -12.58
CA ASP A 100 10.50 -2.17 -13.77
C ASP A 100 10.72 -1.27 -14.99
N SER A 101 9.92 -0.20 -15.12
CA SER A 101 10.11 0.81 -16.17
C SER A 101 11.26 1.76 -15.91
N GLY A 102 11.83 1.80 -14.70
CA GLY A 102 12.85 2.76 -14.29
C GLY A 102 12.34 4.19 -14.12
N ASN A 103 11.02 4.40 -14.20
CA ASN A 103 10.39 5.70 -14.00
C ASN A 103 9.80 5.80 -12.59
N VAL A 104 10.67 5.93 -11.60
CA VAL A 104 10.28 6.04 -10.20
C VAL A 104 9.82 7.47 -9.89
N THR A 105 8.53 7.62 -9.61
CA THR A 105 7.88 8.93 -9.37
C THR A 105 7.48 9.16 -7.91
N ALA A 106 7.63 8.16 -7.05
CA ALA A 106 7.36 8.26 -5.61
C ALA A 106 8.53 7.71 -4.81
N ASP A 107 8.84 8.36 -3.69
CA ASP A 107 9.93 7.98 -2.79
C ASP A 107 9.45 7.01 -1.70
N VAL A 108 8.20 7.17 -1.25
CA VAL A 108 7.58 6.36 -0.19
C VAL A 108 6.16 6.01 -0.61
N ALA A 109 5.71 4.80 -0.28
CA ALA A 109 4.35 4.34 -0.53
C ALA A 109 3.63 4.02 0.79
N ASP A 110 2.45 4.63 1.00
CA ASP A 110 1.49 4.25 2.05
C ASP A 110 0.72 3.00 1.56
N ALA A 111 1.36 1.84 1.68
CA ALA A 111 0.86 0.57 1.17
C ALA A 111 0.65 -0.42 2.31
N ASP A 112 -0.15 -1.45 2.07
CA ASP A 112 -0.33 -2.52 3.04
C ASP A 112 1.01 -3.20 3.35
N LEU A 113 1.23 -3.54 4.62
CA LEU A 113 2.51 -4.11 5.06
C LEU A 113 2.84 -5.46 4.40
N PHE A 114 1.84 -6.22 3.93
CA PHE A 114 2.08 -7.43 3.15
C PHE A 114 2.81 -7.14 1.82
N ASN A 115 2.70 -5.92 1.27
CA ASN A 115 3.47 -5.53 0.09
C ASN A 115 4.98 -5.47 0.37
N ALA A 116 5.39 -5.19 1.60
CA ALA A 116 6.79 -5.29 1.99
C ALA A 116 7.31 -6.73 1.89
N VAL A 117 6.45 -7.72 2.19
CA VAL A 117 6.78 -9.15 2.10
C VAL A 117 6.83 -9.63 0.66
N SER A 118 5.90 -9.18 -0.19
CA SER A 118 5.83 -9.60 -1.60
C SER A 118 6.81 -8.88 -2.51
N LEU A 119 7.00 -7.57 -2.32
CA LEU A 119 7.79 -6.71 -3.21
C LEU A 119 9.26 -6.59 -2.82
N GLY A 120 9.57 -6.62 -1.52
CA GLY A 120 10.93 -6.46 -1.03
C GLY A 120 11.89 -7.50 -1.60
N PRO A 121 11.65 -8.82 -1.44
CA PRO A 121 12.54 -9.86 -1.94
C PRO A 121 12.71 -9.88 -3.45
N THR A 122 11.82 -9.24 -4.19
CA THR A 122 11.88 -9.14 -5.66
C THR A 122 12.62 -7.88 -6.15
N GLY A 123 13.10 -7.05 -5.22
CA GLY A 123 13.91 -5.86 -5.53
C GLY A 123 13.08 -4.66 -5.99
N HIS A 124 11.79 -4.62 -5.67
CA HIS A 124 10.91 -3.48 -5.97
C HIS A 124 10.82 -2.48 -4.82
N LEU A 125 11.40 -2.80 -3.66
CA LEU A 125 11.50 -1.91 -2.50
C LEU A 125 12.94 -1.91 -1.99
N GLU A 126 13.38 -0.77 -1.49
CA GLU A 126 14.62 -0.63 -0.74
C GLU A 126 14.42 -1.03 0.73
N PRO A 127 15.42 -1.63 1.39
CA PRO A 127 15.34 -1.93 2.82
C PRO A 127 15.20 -0.65 3.65
N ILE A 128 14.42 -0.73 4.73
CA ILE A 128 14.30 0.36 5.71
C ILE A 128 15.61 0.51 6.48
N ASP A 129 16.16 1.71 6.49
CA ASP A 129 17.33 2.04 7.32
C ASP A 129 16.91 2.24 8.78
N TYR A 130 17.00 1.18 9.56
CA TYR A 130 16.68 1.20 10.98
C TYR A 130 17.75 1.88 11.87
N SER A 131 18.80 2.43 11.30
CA SER A 131 19.65 3.38 12.00
C SER A 131 19.01 4.78 12.09
N VAL A 132 18.08 5.07 11.16
CA VAL A 132 17.30 6.32 11.09
C VAL A 132 15.89 6.10 11.66
N VAL A 133 15.21 5.03 11.23
CA VAL A 133 13.86 4.67 11.68
C VAL A 133 13.94 3.83 12.95
N SER A 134 13.43 4.34 14.08
CA SER A 134 13.49 3.63 15.36
C SER A 134 12.45 2.48 15.42
N LYS A 135 12.93 1.25 15.50
CA LYS A 135 12.06 0.06 15.71
C LYS A 135 11.29 0.12 17.02
N ASP A 136 11.85 0.73 18.06
CA ASP A 136 11.25 0.79 19.39
C ASP A 136 9.98 1.65 19.45
N LYS A 137 9.74 2.46 18.40
CA LYS A 137 8.54 3.29 18.25
C LYS A 137 7.41 2.60 17.49
N THR A 138 7.66 1.40 16.97
CA THR A 138 6.66 0.59 16.26
C THR A 138 6.13 -0.52 17.16
N LEU A 139 4.91 -0.98 16.89
CA LEU A 139 4.36 -2.15 17.54
C LEU A 139 5.23 -3.40 17.22
N PRO A 140 5.42 -4.32 18.17
CA PRO A 140 6.14 -5.55 17.92
C PRO A 140 5.58 -6.32 16.70
N GLY A 141 6.45 -6.72 15.79
CA GLY A 141 6.07 -7.45 14.57
C GLY A 141 5.74 -6.57 13.36
N TYR A 142 5.66 -5.24 13.52
CA TYR A 142 5.26 -4.31 12.44
C TYR A 142 6.42 -3.49 11.85
N ALA A 143 7.66 -3.83 12.19
CA ALA A 143 8.88 -3.29 11.59
C ALA A 143 9.57 -4.40 10.78
N LEU A 144 9.28 -4.49 9.49
CA LEU A 144 9.83 -5.45 8.55
C LEU A 144 11.06 -4.88 7.83
N GLU A 145 11.80 -5.72 7.10
CA GLU A 145 12.98 -5.30 6.35
C GLU A 145 12.67 -4.21 5.31
N TYR A 146 11.53 -4.32 4.61
CA TYR A 146 11.15 -3.45 3.49
C TYR A 146 9.94 -2.57 3.79
N GLY A 147 9.50 -2.49 5.02
CA GLY A 147 8.34 -1.68 5.39
C GLY A 147 8.15 -1.56 6.88
N VAL A 148 7.53 -0.47 7.29
CA VAL A 148 7.19 -0.21 8.69
C VAL A 148 5.76 0.30 8.77
N SER A 149 4.96 -0.27 9.68
CA SER A 149 3.58 0.17 9.89
C SER A 149 3.55 1.49 10.65
N VAL A 150 2.76 2.43 10.14
CA VAL A 150 2.47 3.73 10.78
C VAL A 150 1.06 3.78 11.35
N ILE A 151 0.14 3.00 10.77
CA ILE A 151 -1.26 2.86 11.21
C ILE A 151 -1.69 1.41 11.17
N LEU A 152 -2.73 1.08 11.91
CA LEU A 152 -3.48 -0.16 11.78
C LEU A 152 -4.91 0.20 11.39
N TYR A 153 -5.50 -0.59 10.52
CA TYR A 153 -6.89 -0.44 10.14
C TYR A 153 -7.58 -1.80 10.12
N GLY A 154 -8.91 -1.78 10.16
CA GLY A 154 -9.72 -2.97 10.04
C GLY A 154 -10.77 -2.83 8.95
N TYR A 155 -11.34 -3.95 8.52
CA TYR A 155 -12.57 -3.98 7.75
C TYR A 155 -13.74 -4.18 8.70
N ALA A 156 -14.66 -3.23 8.68
CA ALA A 156 -15.92 -3.30 9.43
C ALA A 156 -17.09 -3.17 8.47
N PHE A 157 -18.25 -3.62 8.84
CA PHE A 157 -19.46 -3.21 8.15
C PHE A 157 -20.21 -2.16 8.96
N VAL A 158 -20.82 -1.24 8.23
CA VAL A 158 -21.77 -0.25 8.73
C VAL A 158 -23.15 -0.54 8.15
N TYR A 159 -24.17 -0.09 8.80
CA TYR A 159 -25.56 -0.26 8.34
C TYR A 159 -26.41 0.98 8.61
N ASP A 160 -27.44 1.14 7.81
CA ASP A 160 -28.45 2.17 8.01
C ASP A 160 -29.35 1.79 9.18
N THR A 161 -29.33 2.58 10.24
CA THR A 161 -30.11 2.36 11.47
C THR A 161 -31.61 2.57 11.26
N GLU A 162 -32.00 3.38 10.30
CA GLU A 162 -33.42 3.58 9.96
C GLU A 162 -33.97 2.38 9.20
N ALA A 163 -33.15 1.75 8.33
CA ALA A 163 -33.57 0.60 7.55
C ALA A 163 -33.84 -0.66 8.42
N TYR A 164 -33.08 -0.83 9.51
CA TYR A 164 -33.15 -2.06 10.30
C TYR A 164 -33.71 -1.88 11.72
N GLY A 165 -33.91 -0.65 12.18
CA GLY A 165 -34.60 -0.31 13.42
C GLY A 165 -34.14 -1.12 14.63
N ASP A 166 -35.07 -1.80 15.27
CA ASP A 166 -34.83 -2.60 16.48
C ASP A 166 -34.18 -3.98 16.21
N ASN A 167 -33.95 -4.33 14.94
CA ASN A 167 -33.34 -5.61 14.54
C ASN A 167 -32.07 -5.39 13.70
N PRO A 168 -31.01 -4.78 14.26
CA PRO A 168 -29.80 -4.48 13.52
C PRO A 168 -28.99 -5.76 13.19
N PRO A 169 -28.27 -5.78 12.06
CA PRO A 169 -27.32 -6.85 11.74
C PRO A 169 -26.19 -6.88 12.78
N GLN A 170 -25.74 -8.08 13.17
CA GLN A 170 -24.79 -8.26 14.27
C GLN A 170 -23.42 -8.80 13.82
N ASN A 171 -23.33 -9.41 12.66
CA ASN A 171 -22.13 -10.11 12.20
C ASN A 171 -22.09 -10.21 10.67
N TRP A 172 -20.99 -10.75 10.13
CA TRP A 172 -20.84 -10.93 8.69
C TRP A 172 -21.89 -11.88 8.08
N ALA A 173 -22.41 -12.86 8.84
CA ALA A 173 -23.49 -13.71 8.32
C ALA A 173 -24.75 -12.90 8.05
N ASP A 174 -25.11 -11.98 8.94
CA ASP A 174 -26.23 -11.06 8.75
C ASP A 174 -25.98 -10.10 7.55
N PHE A 175 -24.74 -9.64 7.36
CA PHE A 175 -24.37 -8.81 6.20
C PHE A 175 -24.62 -9.54 4.88
N PHE A 176 -24.38 -10.85 4.80
CA PHE A 176 -24.58 -11.66 3.61
C PHE A 176 -25.99 -12.27 3.50
N ASP A 177 -26.86 -12.07 4.49
CA ASP A 177 -28.26 -12.54 4.44
C ASP A 177 -29.18 -11.46 3.88
N THR A 178 -29.33 -11.43 2.54
CA THR A 178 -30.18 -10.45 1.84
C THR A 178 -31.68 -10.72 1.98
N VAL A 179 -32.06 -11.88 2.54
CA VAL A 179 -33.46 -12.22 2.82
C VAL A 179 -33.90 -11.65 4.16
N LYS A 180 -33.10 -11.88 5.21
CA LYS A 180 -33.36 -11.36 6.56
C LYS A 180 -33.13 -9.85 6.64
N PHE A 181 -32.14 -9.36 5.95
CA PHE A 181 -31.75 -7.96 5.90
C PHE A 181 -31.77 -7.48 4.43
N PRO A 182 -32.91 -7.10 3.88
CA PRO A 182 -33.00 -6.67 2.49
C PRO A 182 -32.29 -5.34 2.25
N GLY A 183 -31.89 -5.10 1.00
CA GLY A 183 -31.24 -3.86 0.52
C GLY A 183 -29.88 -4.11 -0.09
N MET A 184 -29.28 -3.06 -0.65
CA MET A 184 -27.99 -3.12 -1.31
C MET A 184 -26.84 -3.17 -0.32
N ARG A 185 -25.75 -3.86 -0.69
CA ARG A 185 -24.47 -3.91 0.03
C ARG A 185 -23.39 -3.19 -0.75
N SER A 186 -22.37 -2.71 -0.06
CA SER A 186 -21.12 -2.36 -0.71
C SER A 186 -19.95 -3.18 -0.17
N LEU A 187 -19.11 -3.66 -1.08
CA LEU A 187 -17.91 -4.44 -0.78
C LEU A 187 -16.69 -3.78 -1.42
N TYR A 188 -15.53 -4.02 -0.84
CA TYR A 188 -14.28 -3.63 -1.47
C TYR A 188 -14.03 -4.49 -2.72
N LYS A 189 -13.65 -3.86 -3.84
CA LYS A 189 -13.47 -4.54 -5.13
C LYS A 189 -12.25 -5.45 -5.21
N TRP A 190 -11.35 -5.37 -4.23
CA TRP A 190 -10.16 -6.19 -4.17
C TRP A 190 -10.35 -7.37 -3.20
N ALA A 191 -9.44 -8.33 -3.26
CA ALA A 191 -9.55 -9.59 -2.52
C ALA A 191 -9.52 -9.42 -0.99
N ASN A 192 -8.59 -8.59 -0.50
CA ASN A 192 -8.34 -8.39 0.92
C ASN A 192 -9.55 -7.81 1.66
N GLY A 193 -9.86 -8.38 2.81
CA GLY A 193 -11.04 -8.08 3.61
C GLY A 193 -12.32 -8.72 3.10
N SER A 194 -12.62 -8.65 1.80
CA SER A 194 -13.85 -9.20 1.22
C SER A 194 -13.89 -10.73 1.26
N LEU A 195 -12.75 -11.41 1.04
CA LEU A 195 -12.66 -12.86 1.12
C LEU A 195 -12.78 -13.34 2.56
N GLU A 196 -12.09 -12.69 3.49
CA GLU A 196 -12.15 -12.99 4.92
C GLU A 196 -13.57 -12.80 5.47
N ALA A 197 -14.21 -11.67 5.17
CA ALA A 197 -15.57 -11.37 5.58
C ALA A 197 -16.56 -12.43 5.05
N SER A 198 -16.39 -12.88 3.80
CA SER A 198 -17.23 -13.90 3.20
C SER A 198 -17.08 -15.28 3.85
N LEU A 199 -15.85 -15.68 4.20
CA LEU A 199 -15.60 -16.93 4.92
C LEU A 199 -16.14 -16.87 6.35
N MET A 200 -16.00 -15.75 7.05
CA MET A 200 -16.60 -15.55 8.37
C MET A 200 -18.13 -15.60 8.28
N ALA A 201 -18.72 -15.02 7.25
CA ALA A 201 -20.16 -15.10 6.98
C ALA A 201 -20.63 -16.54 6.70
N ASP A 202 -19.75 -17.39 6.20
CA ASP A 202 -20.03 -18.82 5.95
C ASP A 202 -19.60 -19.74 7.12
N GLY A 203 -19.32 -19.14 8.29
CA GLY A 203 -19.08 -19.82 9.54
C GLY A 203 -17.65 -20.24 9.80
N VAL A 204 -16.66 -19.75 9.04
CA VAL A 204 -15.23 -19.98 9.33
C VAL A 204 -14.83 -19.05 10.48
N ALA A 205 -14.24 -19.62 11.53
CA ALA A 205 -13.74 -18.86 12.67
C ALA A 205 -12.54 -17.99 12.26
N GLY A 206 -12.39 -16.80 12.87
CA GLY A 206 -11.34 -15.85 12.51
C GLY A 206 -9.92 -16.39 12.64
N ASP A 207 -9.67 -17.27 13.59
CA ASP A 207 -8.39 -17.95 13.81
C ASP A 207 -8.13 -19.14 12.84
N ALA A 208 -9.16 -19.54 12.08
CA ALA A 208 -9.11 -20.62 11.09
C ALA A 208 -9.23 -20.13 9.63
N LEU A 209 -9.13 -18.82 9.39
CA LEU A 209 -9.28 -18.23 8.04
C LEU A 209 -8.16 -18.62 7.08
N TYR A 210 -6.93 -18.75 7.56
CA TYR A 210 -5.77 -18.95 6.69
C TYR A 210 -5.22 -20.39 6.76
N PRO A 211 -4.87 -20.95 5.56
CA PRO A 211 -4.98 -20.36 4.23
C PRO A 211 -6.42 -20.19 3.79
N LEU A 212 -6.72 -19.12 3.06
CA LEU A 212 -8.09 -18.84 2.60
C LEU A 212 -8.60 -19.91 1.63
N ASP A 213 -9.81 -20.41 1.87
CA ASP A 213 -10.57 -21.21 0.90
C ASP A 213 -11.17 -20.28 -0.15
N MET A 214 -10.42 -20.07 -1.23
CA MET A 214 -10.77 -19.12 -2.29
C MET A 214 -12.08 -19.46 -3.00
N ASP A 215 -12.33 -20.73 -3.27
CA ASP A 215 -13.53 -21.18 -3.98
C ASP A 215 -14.78 -20.94 -3.13
N ARG A 216 -14.70 -21.26 -1.84
CA ARG A 216 -15.77 -21.05 -0.87
C ARG A 216 -16.04 -19.55 -0.65
N ALA A 217 -14.99 -18.74 -0.49
CA ALA A 217 -15.10 -17.29 -0.34
C ALA A 217 -15.78 -16.64 -1.56
N LEU A 218 -15.32 -16.98 -2.76
CA LEU A 218 -15.89 -16.46 -4.01
C LEU A 218 -17.34 -16.93 -4.24
N ALA A 219 -17.69 -18.17 -3.86
CA ALA A 219 -19.06 -18.66 -3.93
C ALA A 219 -19.98 -17.83 -3.03
N LYS A 220 -19.52 -17.51 -1.79
CA LYS A 220 -20.29 -16.70 -0.85
C LYS A 220 -20.47 -15.27 -1.35
N ILE A 221 -19.43 -14.62 -1.90
CA ILE A 221 -19.54 -13.28 -2.51
C ILE A 221 -20.51 -13.31 -3.69
N LYS A 222 -20.41 -14.31 -4.56
CA LYS A 222 -21.30 -14.48 -5.71
C LYS A 222 -22.78 -14.65 -5.31
N SER A 223 -23.06 -15.18 -4.12
CA SER A 223 -24.44 -15.39 -3.66
C SER A 223 -25.23 -14.09 -3.47
N ILE A 224 -24.53 -12.96 -3.29
CA ILE A 224 -25.14 -11.63 -3.11
C ILE A 224 -24.78 -10.65 -4.23
N LYS A 225 -24.25 -11.12 -5.37
CA LYS A 225 -23.73 -10.26 -6.44
C LYS A 225 -24.76 -9.26 -6.99
N ASP A 226 -26.03 -9.66 -7.07
CA ASP A 226 -27.09 -8.85 -7.63
C ASP A 226 -27.59 -7.77 -6.63
N ASP A 227 -27.26 -7.93 -5.35
CA ASP A 227 -27.51 -7.00 -4.25
C ASP A 227 -26.26 -6.25 -3.82
N SER A 228 -25.19 -6.22 -4.66
CA SER A 228 -23.89 -5.67 -4.27
C SER A 228 -23.36 -4.64 -5.24
N LEU A 229 -22.82 -3.55 -4.67
CA LEU A 229 -21.96 -2.57 -5.32
C LEU A 229 -20.52 -2.76 -4.87
N TYR A 230 -19.55 -2.30 -5.67
CA TYR A 230 -18.13 -2.46 -5.37
C TYR A 230 -17.42 -1.12 -5.42
N TRP A 231 -16.71 -0.76 -4.36
CA TRP A 231 -15.96 0.47 -4.26
C TRP A 231 -14.45 0.22 -4.38
N GLY A 232 -13.72 1.24 -4.83
CA GLY A 232 -12.27 1.19 -5.02
C GLY A 232 -11.49 2.20 -4.18
N SER A 233 -12.20 3.09 -3.46
CA SER A 233 -11.60 4.08 -2.57
C SER A 233 -12.47 4.30 -1.33
N GLY A 234 -11.87 4.75 -0.23
CA GLY A 234 -12.61 5.07 1.00
C GLY A 234 -13.66 6.16 0.79
N SER A 235 -13.38 7.15 -0.05
CA SER A 235 -14.33 8.21 -0.41
C SER A 235 -15.55 7.67 -1.16
N GLU A 236 -15.35 6.70 -2.05
CA GLU A 236 -16.45 6.03 -2.77
C GLU A 236 -17.31 5.20 -1.81
N ALA A 237 -16.69 4.41 -0.91
CA ALA A 237 -17.39 3.66 0.12
C ALA A 237 -18.25 4.58 1.02
N HIS A 238 -17.68 5.70 1.46
CA HIS A 238 -18.38 6.70 2.26
C HIS A 238 -19.57 7.29 1.51
N SER A 239 -19.37 7.68 0.25
CA SER A 239 -20.44 8.27 -0.58
C SER A 239 -21.61 7.31 -0.77
N MET A 240 -21.37 6.02 -1.04
CA MET A 240 -22.42 5.01 -1.18
C MET A 240 -23.29 4.90 0.07
N CYS A 241 -22.66 4.97 1.26
CA CYS A 241 -23.40 4.94 2.53
C CYS A 241 -24.21 6.23 2.77
N VAL A 242 -23.57 7.40 2.63
CA VAL A 242 -24.20 8.70 2.94
C VAL A 242 -25.32 9.04 1.95
N ASN A 243 -25.17 8.67 0.69
CA ASN A 243 -26.19 8.90 -0.33
C ASN A 243 -27.34 7.86 -0.28
N GLY A 244 -27.30 6.87 0.62
CA GLY A 244 -28.31 5.83 0.72
C GLY A 244 -28.33 4.86 -0.46
N GLU A 245 -27.23 4.74 -1.20
CA GLU A 245 -27.10 3.78 -2.30
C GLU A 245 -27.04 2.34 -1.77
N VAL A 246 -26.57 2.16 -0.55
CA VAL A 246 -26.50 0.87 0.15
C VAL A 246 -27.08 1.00 1.57
N THR A 247 -27.71 -0.08 2.03
CA THR A 247 -28.19 -0.20 3.41
C THR A 247 -27.16 -0.83 4.34
N MET A 248 -26.17 -1.53 3.79
CA MET A 248 -24.97 -1.99 4.51
C MET A 248 -23.74 -1.75 3.65
N GLY A 249 -22.69 -1.21 4.25
CA GLY A 249 -21.42 -0.97 3.60
C GLY A 249 -20.27 -1.63 4.35
N MET A 250 -19.42 -2.36 3.64
CA MET A 250 -18.08 -2.67 4.13
C MET A 250 -17.22 -1.44 4.00
N ILE A 251 -16.50 -1.06 5.05
CA ILE A 251 -15.64 0.13 5.07
C ILE A 251 -14.30 -0.18 5.74
N TRP A 252 -13.31 0.67 5.50
CA TRP A 252 -12.12 0.73 6.35
C TRP A 252 -12.46 1.49 7.64
N GLN A 253 -12.00 0.93 8.75
CA GLN A 253 -12.06 1.58 10.06
C GLN A 253 -10.62 1.81 10.55
N ASN A 254 -10.25 3.04 10.75
CA ASN A 254 -8.97 3.54 11.27
C ASN A 254 -9.16 4.77 12.14
#